data_83cba0026401e72e2e10011d86c83f4d
#
_entry.id   83cba0026401e72e2e10011d86c83f4d
#
_cell.length_a   1.000
_cell.length_b   1.000
_cell.length_c   1.000
_cell.angle_alpha   90.00
_cell.angle_beta   90.00
_cell.angle_gamma   90.00
#
_symmetry.space_group_name_H-M   'P 1'
#
loop_
_entity.id
_entity.type
_entity.pdbx_description
1 polymer ?
#
loop_
_entity_poly.entity_id
_entity_poly.type
_entity_poly.pdbx_seq_one_letter_code
_entity_poly.pdbx_strand_id
1 'polypeptide(L)'
;MIAASFLPFGLFMRSSASRLYALYGLCTAVALCALLAFWYSLGRPVVLGDAVAPGQRLQCASYSPFGKDQSPFDQPLALRQAQLESDLAMLSQHFSCLRTYSMTGLEQLPALARAHGLKLMLGAWVNSNPVDTQKELDALVRAANANPDVVSAVIVGNEVLLRKEATGERMAELIRQVKGRVRQPVTYADVWEYWTLYPQVAPEVDFITVHLLPYWEDVPYGVDTALAHVQAIHDDFAQRFAPTPVMVGETGWPSQGRRRDTAEPGRVNQARFVRGFVQLADRLGWQYNLIEAIDQPWKRNNEGAVGGYWGLFDADRQDKGVLTGPVSDVPQWRLWWVVSAALLVATLILAGRPRTPRAALAVPWLGAVAGASLACWARQVMAEARYLGEWAWMIGLGVLSLVMLADAALRLGARRENPLANWRAYWALVAGFGMAVETLWMVFDPRYRDFATAGLLVPVLCLLWRPASLPSPTARLLALVCAVGVPLQLLREGWHNPYAWGWAVLTGAMAWALAPKRTLTPGILRRSTPHPP
;
A
#
# COMPACT_ATOMS: atom_id res chain seq x y z
N MET A 1 -10.92 -81.46 2.19
CA MET A 1 -10.59 -80.97 0.86
C MET A 1 -11.33 -79.61 0.71
N ILE A 2 -10.66 -78.54 1.00
CA ILE A 2 -11.21 -77.14 0.84
C ILE A 2 -10.33 -76.54 -0.24
N ALA A 3 -10.92 -76.27 -1.41
CA ALA A 3 -10.26 -75.63 -2.52
C ALA A 3 -10.31 -74.13 -2.29
N ALA A 4 -9.16 -73.52 -2.05
CA ALA A 4 -9.01 -72.06 -1.98
C ALA A 4 -8.95 -71.53 -3.42
N SER A 5 -9.99 -70.74 -3.83
CA SER A 5 -10.03 -70.05 -5.08
C SER A 5 -9.15 -68.77 -4.96
N PHE A 6 -7.99 -68.76 -5.57
CA PHE A 6 -7.16 -67.61 -5.80
C PHE A 6 -7.84 -66.72 -6.88
N LEU A 7 -8.37 -65.58 -6.48
CA LEU A 7 -8.74 -64.51 -7.41
C LEU A 7 -7.45 -63.88 -7.97
N PRO A 8 -7.31 -63.75 -9.29
CA PRO A 8 -6.17 -63.03 -9.87
C PRO A 8 -6.34 -61.54 -9.63
N PHE A 9 -5.41 -60.93 -8.91
CA PHE A 9 -5.21 -59.50 -8.85
C PHE A 9 -4.82 -59.03 -10.26
N GLY A 10 -5.82 -58.71 -11.08
CA GLY A 10 -5.64 -58.11 -12.39
C GLY A 10 -5.00 -56.76 -12.22
N LEU A 11 -3.70 -56.63 -12.49
CA LEU A 11 -3.01 -55.37 -12.70
C LEU A 11 -3.72 -54.67 -13.85
N PHE A 12 -4.63 -53.73 -13.52
CA PHE A 12 -5.20 -52.80 -14.48
C PHE A 12 -4.04 -52.02 -15.10
N MET A 13 -3.57 -52.42 -16.27
CA MET A 13 -2.73 -51.61 -17.16
C MET A 13 -3.57 -50.39 -17.58
N ARG A 14 -3.51 -49.33 -16.75
CA ARG A 14 -4.14 -48.04 -17.09
C ARG A 14 -3.55 -47.56 -18.40
N SER A 15 -4.39 -47.26 -19.37
CA SER A 15 -3.97 -46.69 -20.67
C SER A 15 -3.13 -45.45 -20.44
N SER A 16 -2.26 -45.10 -21.37
CA SER A 16 -1.45 -43.86 -21.31
C SER A 16 -2.30 -42.62 -21.09
N ALA A 17 -3.52 -42.62 -21.61
CA ALA A 17 -4.50 -41.55 -21.40
C ALA A 17 -5.00 -41.46 -19.94
N SER A 18 -5.29 -42.63 -19.29
CA SER A 18 -5.74 -42.63 -17.89
C SER A 18 -4.66 -42.13 -16.92
N ARG A 19 -3.39 -42.44 -17.18
CA ARG A 19 -2.25 -41.90 -16.41
C ARG A 19 -2.11 -40.40 -16.58
N LEU A 20 -2.34 -39.88 -17.78
CA LEU A 20 -2.28 -38.46 -18.09
C LEU A 20 -3.40 -37.67 -17.37
N TYR A 21 -4.64 -38.20 -17.35
CA TYR A 21 -5.73 -37.59 -16.60
C TYR A 21 -5.53 -37.65 -15.09
N ALA A 22 -4.97 -38.73 -14.57
CA ALA A 22 -4.62 -38.88 -13.16
C ALA A 22 -3.56 -37.83 -12.75
N LEU A 23 -2.53 -37.63 -13.57
CA LEU A 23 -1.51 -36.59 -13.36
C LEU A 23 -2.13 -35.20 -13.38
N TYR A 24 -3.00 -34.90 -14.36
CA TYR A 24 -3.67 -33.62 -14.48
C TYR A 24 -4.55 -33.31 -13.26
N GLY A 25 -5.35 -34.31 -12.82
CA GLY A 25 -6.17 -34.19 -11.62
C GLY A 25 -5.34 -33.96 -10.35
N LEU A 26 -4.24 -34.74 -10.20
CA LEU A 26 -3.32 -34.56 -9.08
C LEU A 26 -2.69 -33.15 -9.06
N CYS A 27 -2.17 -32.69 -10.21
CA CYS A 27 -1.58 -31.35 -10.30
C CYS A 27 -2.62 -30.26 -10.01
N THR A 28 -3.87 -30.44 -10.47
CA THR A 28 -4.97 -29.49 -10.16
C THR A 28 -5.27 -29.47 -8.66
N ALA A 29 -5.36 -30.61 -8.01
CA ALA A 29 -5.59 -30.69 -6.57
C ALA A 29 -4.44 -30.02 -5.77
N VAL A 30 -3.19 -30.31 -6.13
CA VAL A 30 -2.02 -29.69 -5.50
C VAL A 30 -2.00 -28.18 -5.73
N ALA A 31 -2.33 -27.71 -6.93
CA ALA A 31 -2.42 -26.28 -7.26
C ALA A 31 -3.51 -25.57 -6.45
N LEU A 32 -4.69 -26.19 -6.26
CA LEU A 32 -5.75 -25.66 -5.39
C LEU A 32 -5.33 -25.61 -3.92
N CYS A 33 -4.66 -26.67 -3.43
CA CYS A 33 -4.12 -26.66 -2.07
C CYS A 33 -3.05 -25.58 -1.88
N ALA A 34 -2.19 -25.37 -2.88
CA ALA A 34 -1.18 -24.30 -2.84
C ALA A 34 -1.83 -22.91 -2.81
N LEU A 35 -2.88 -22.67 -3.61
CA LEU A 35 -3.67 -21.43 -3.55
C LEU A 35 -4.34 -21.23 -2.18
N LEU A 36 -4.91 -22.30 -1.61
CA LEU A 36 -5.51 -22.25 -0.28
C LEU A 36 -4.47 -21.90 0.78
N ALA A 37 -3.32 -22.57 0.76
CA ALA A 37 -2.22 -22.31 1.70
C ALA A 37 -1.68 -20.88 1.55
N PHE A 38 -1.52 -20.37 0.33
CA PHE A 38 -1.08 -19.01 0.04
C PHE A 38 -2.04 -17.98 0.65
N TRP A 39 -3.34 -18.05 0.34
CA TRP A 39 -4.31 -17.10 0.84
C TRP A 39 -4.55 -17.23 2.35
N TYR A 40 -4.54 -18.45 2.86
CA TYR A 40 -4.62 -18.70 4.31
C TYR A 40 -3.43 -18.09 5.05
N SER A 41 -2.21 -18.21 4.52
CA SER A 41 -1.01 -17.63 5.16
C SER A 41 -1.08 -16.10 5.24
N LEU A 42 -1.61 -15.44 4.20
CA LEU A 42 -1.82 -13.98 4.18
C LEU A 42 -2.99 -13.53 5.06
N GLY A 43 -4.00 -14.38 5.20
CA GLY A 43 -5.22 -14.08 5.95
C GLY A 43 -5.23 -14.56 7.39
N ARG A 44 -4.19 -15.28 7.83
CA ARG A 44 -4.10 -15.82 9.18
C ARG A 44 -4.07 -14.70 10.21
N PRO A 45 -5.02 -14.68 11.19
CA PRO A 45 -5.00 -13.70 12.25
C PRO A 45 -3.74 -13.83 13.13
N VAL A 46 -3.15 -12.70 13.46
CA VAL A 46 -2.04 -12.58 14.43
C VAL A 46 -2.63 -12.09 15.75
N VAL A 47 -2.32 -12.79 16.83
CA VAL A 47 -2.71 -12.40 18.18
C VAL A 47 -1.63 -11.48 18.74
N LEU A 48 -2.02 -10.28 19.10
CA LEU A 48 -1.18 -9.25 19.73
C LEU A 48 -1.85 -8.81 21.04
N GLY A 49 -1.07 -8.29 21.99
CA GLY A 49 -1.61 -7.61 23.16
C GLY A 49 -2.46 -6.42 22.75
N ASP A 50 -3.53 -6.12 23.50
CA ASP A 50 -4.39 -4.96 23.21
C ASP A 50 -3.66 -3.64 23.51
N ALA A 51 -4.05 -2.56 22.85
CA ALA A 51 -3.45 -1.24 23.03
C ALA A 51 -3.68 -0.73 24.46
N VAL A 52 -4.88 -0.91 24.98
CA VAL A 52 -5.32 -0.48 26.33
C VAL A 52 -6.15 -1.58 26.99
N ALA A 53 -6.28 -1.52 28.31
CA ALA A 53 -7.14 -2.42 29.05
C ALA A 53 -8.63 -2.18 28.68
N PRO A 54 -9.50 -3.19 28.83
CA PRO A 54 -10.93 -3.05 28.57
C PRO A 54 -11.55 -1.87 29.32
N GLY A 55 -12.27 -1.01 28.60
CA GLY A 55 -12.94 0.17 29.15
C GLY A 55 -12.05 1.41 29.29
N GLN A 56 -10.74 1.33 29.05
CA GLN A 56 -9.87 2.49 28.96
C GLN A 56 -9.93 3.12 27.56
N ARG A 57 -9.83 4.46 27.53
CA ARG A 57 -9.75 5.24 26.28
C ARG A 57 -8.33 5.71 26.06
N LEU A 58 -7.94 5.73 24.79
CA LEU A 58 -6.72 6.35 24.31
C LEU A 58 -6.74 7.86 24.51
N GLN A 59 -5.60 8.51 24.46
CA GLN A 59 -5.49 9.97 24.57
C GLN A 59 -6.15 10.65 23.36
N CYS A 60 -5.39 11.18 22.43
CA CYS A 60 -5.93 11.87 21.26
C CYS A 60 -5.73 11.08 19.96
N ALA A 61 -6.61 11.33 18.99
CA ALA A 61 -6.43 10.94 17.61
C ALA A 61 -6.74 12.12 16.66
N SER A 62 -6.00 12.21 15.56
CA SER A 62 -6.27 13.16 14.48
C SER A 62 -7.60 12.81 13.82
N TYR A 63 -8.47 13.78 13.71
CA TYR A 63 -9.80 13.62 13.13
C TYR A 63 -9.97 14.54 11.92
N SER A 64 -10.24 13.92 10.78
CA SER A 64 -10.68 14.56 9.54
C SER A 64 -12.01 13.92 9.13
N PRO A 65 -13.10 14.71 8.95
CA PRO A 65 -14.45 14.16 8.82
C PRO A 65 -14.81 13.67 7.43
N PHE A 66 -13.85 13.62 6.50
CA PHE A 66 -14.11 13.33 5.10
C PHE A 66 -14.42 11.86 4.88
N GLY A 67 -15.44 11.59 4.06
CA GLY A 67 -15.75 10.25 3.56
C GLY A 67 -14.86 9.89 2.37
N LYS A 68 -15.05 8.66 1.85
CA LYS A 68 -14.21 8.13 0.76
C LYS A 68 -14.25 8.96 -0.53
N ASP A 69 -15.36 9.67 -0.78
CA ASP A 69 -15.59 10.48 -1.97
C ASP A 69 -15.57 11.99 -1.65
N GLN A 70 -15.01 12.38 -0.49
CA GLN A 70 -14.92 13.75 -0.02
C GLN A 70 -13.47 14.17 0.19
N SER A 71 -13.23 15.48 0.06
CA SER A 71 -11.92 16.08 0.26
C SER A 71 -12.06 17.46 0.94
N PRO A 72 -11.07 17.91 1.73
CA PRO A 72 -11.03 19.27 2.24
C PRO A 72 -10.95 20.33 1.13
N PHE A 73 -10.62 19.93 -0.09
CA PHE A 73 -10.49 20.81 -1.27
C PHE A 73 -11.79 20.93 -2.08
N ASP A 74 -12.85 20.19 -1.70
CA ASP A 74 -14.14 20.28 -2.38
C ASP A 74 -14.79 21.66 -2.14
N GLN A 75 -15.40 22.22 -3.18
CA GLN A 75 -16.11 23.48 -3.11
C GLN A 75 -17.53 23.37 -3.69
N PRO A 76 -18.58 23.65 -2.91
CA PRO A 76 -18.56 23.99 -1.47
C PRO A 76 -18.24 22.77 -0.60
N LEU A 77 -17.59 23.00 0.54
CA LEU A 77 -17.35 21.95 1.53
C LEU A 77 -18.67 21.53 2.18
N ALA A 78 -19.12 20.32 1.91
CA ALA A 78 -20.41 19.80 2.37
C ALA A 78 -20.23 18.74 3.46
N LEU A 79 -19.96 19.15 4.70
CA LEU A 79 -19.95 18.27 5.85
C LEU A 79 -21.35 18.18 6.46
N ARG A 80 -21.86 16.95 6.55
CA ARG A 80 -23.18 16.70 7.14
C ARG A 80 -23.06 16.57 8.66
N GLN A 81 -23.88 17.30 9.40
CA GLN A 81 -23.91 17.22 10.87
C GLN A 81 -24.09 15.78 11.37
N ALA A 82 -25.01 15.03 10.78
CA ALA A 82 -25.25 13.63 11.15
C ALA A 82 -24.00 12.74 10.98
N GLN A 83 -23.13 13.03 10.01
CA GLN A 83 -21.86 12.31 9.84
C GLN A 83 -20.90 12.64 10.98
N LEU A 84 -20.74 13.93 11.32
CA LEU A 84 -19.90 14.36 12.44
C LEU A 84 -20.39 13.73 13.75
N GLU A 85 -21.69 13.77 14.01
CA GLU A 85 -22.29 13.20 15.22
C GLU A 85 -22.05 11.69 15.31
N SER A 86 -22.25 10.96 14.21
CA SER A 86 -21.98 9.52 14.14
C SER A 86 -20.49 9.21 14.36
N ASP A 87 -19.60 9.99 13.74
CA ASP A 87 -18.15 9.81 13.89
C ASP A 87 -17.75 10.06 15.36
N LEU A 88 -18.24 11.13 16.00
CA LEU A 88 -17.90 11.44 17.39
C LEU A 88 -18.49 10.41 18.36
N ALA A 89 -19.71 9.93 18.13
CA ALA A 89 -20.31 8.85 18.92
C ALA A 89 -19.45 7.57 18.89
N MET A 90 -18.93 7.21 17.71
CA MET A 90 -18.02 6.07 17.55
C MET A 90 -16.66 6.35 18.23
N LEU A 91 -16.03 7.47 17.92
CA LEU A 91 -14.68 7.78 18.39
C LEU A 91 -14.61 8.00 19.91
N SER A 92 -15.67 8.50 20.54
CA SER A 92 -15.73 8.67 22.00
C SER A 92 -15.65 7.36 22.80
N GLN A 93 -15.92 6.23 22.17
CA GLN A 93 -15.75 4.92 22.79
C GLN A 93 -14.27 4.51 22.88
N HIS A 94 -13.41 5.09 22.04
CA HIS A 94 -12.01 4.73 21.92
C HIS A 94 -11.04 5.80 22.41
N PHE A 95 -11.42 7.09 22.30
CA PHE A 95 -10.56 8.23 22.57
C PHE A 95 -11.18 9.18 23.61
N SER A 96 -10.32 9.86 24.35
CA SER A 96 -10.71 10.95 25.26
C SER A 96 -10.62 12.32 24.60
N CYS A 97 -9.89 12.42 23.47
CA CYS A 97 -9.60 13.66 22.78
C CYS A 97 -9.51 13.45 21.26
N LEU A 98 -9.90 14.48 20.50
CA LEU A 98 -9.67 14.56 19.05
C LEU A 98 -8.86 15.80 18.71
N ARG A 99 -7.98 15.68 17.71
CA ARG A 99 -7.21 16.78 17.15
C ARG A 99 -7.72 17.13 15.76
N THR A 100 -7.90 18.42 15.44
CA THR A 100 -8.24 18.89 14.09
C THR A 100 -7.06 19.63 13.46
N TYR A 101 -7.13 19.86 12.15
CA TYR A 101 -6.10 20.58 11.38
C TYR A 101 -6.56 21.95 10.91
N SER A 102 -7.87 22.19 10.85
CA SER A 102 -8.52 23.41 10.40
C SER A 102 -9.83 23.59 11.15
N MET A 103 -10.33 24.81 11.15
CA MET A 103 -11.66 25.16 11.67
C MET A 103 -12.72 25.26 10.58
N THR A 104 -12.32 25.28 9.32
CA THR A 104 -13.26 25.43 8.19
C THR A 104 -14.26 24.27 8.15
N GLY A 105 -15.56 24.58 8.25
CA GLY A 105 -16.66 23.61 8.25
C GLY A 105 -16.82 22.81 9.54
N LEU A 106 -16.06 23.12 10.59
CA LEU A 106 -16.08 22.43 11.88
C LEU A 106 -16.59 23.29 13.04
N GLU A 107 -17.33 24.37 12.73
CA GLU A 107 -17.82 25.33 13.74
C GLU A 107 -18.71 24.67 14.80
N GLN A 108 -19.43 23.60 14.45
CA GLN A 108 -20.30 22.85 15.36
C GLN A 108 -19.56 21.76 16.16
N LEU A 109 -18.30 21.43 15.80
CA LEU A 109 -17.55 20.34 16.41
C LEU A 109 -17.41 20.46 17.94
N PRO A 110 -17.15 21.66 18.54
CA PRO A 110 -17.06 21.77 19.99
C PRO A 110 -18.36 21.40 20.73
N ALA A 111 -19.52 21.75 20.20
CA ALA A 111 -20.80 21.39 20.79
C ALA A 111 -21.06 19.88 20.74
N LEU A 112 -20.75 19.24 19.61
CA LEU A 112 -20.85 17.80 19.43
C LEU A 112 -19.86 17.05 20.34
N ALA A 113 -18.61 17.50 20.42
CA ALA A 113 -17.59 16.91 21.29
C ALA A 113 -18.01 16.95 22.76
N ARG A 114 -18.61 18.06 23.21
CA ARG A 114 -19.17 18.18 24.57
C ARG A 114 -20.25 17.14 24.84
N ALA A 115 -21.17 16.93 23.88
CA ALA A 115 -22.24 15.96 24.00
C ALA A 115 -21.72 14.52 24.16
N HIS A 116 -20.56 14.20 23.57
CA HIS A 116 -19.92 12.89 23.64
C HIS A 116 -18.78 12.79 24.67
N GLY A 117 -18.57 13.81 25.50
CA GLY A 117 -17.53 13.79 26.54
C GLY A 117 -16.10 13.73 26.01
N LEU A 118 -15.87 14.32 24.81
CA LEU A 118 -14.57 14.43 24.18
C LEU A 118 -13.94 15.79 24.45
N LYS A 119 -12.62 15.82 24.62
CA LYS A 119 -11.82 17.07 24.54
C LYS A 119 -11.36 17.29 23.12
N LEU A 120 -10.99 18.52 22.80
CA LEU A 120 -10.48 18.91 21.47
C LEU A 120 -9.14 19.61 21.58
N MET A 121 -8.22 19.26 20.70
CA MET A 121 -7.08 20.07 20.32
C MET A 121 -7.40 20.67 18.94
N LEU A 122 -7.76 21.95 18.91
CA LEU A 122 -8.18 22.62 17.67
C LEU A 122 -6.97 23.15 16.91
N GLY A 123 -6.89 22.86 15.61
CA GLY A 123 -5.88 23.37 14.71
C GLY A 123 -6.39 24.47 13.79
N ALA A 124 -5.52 25.40 13.43
CA ALA A 124 -5.72 26.32 12.32
C ALA A 124 -4.81 25.95 11.16
N TRP A 125 -5.34 25.92 9.95
CA TRP A 125 -4.55 25.70 8.75
C TRP A 125 -3.82 26.97 8.34
N VAL A 126 -2.52 27.02 8.58
CA VAL A 126 -1.63 28.09 8.16
C VAL A 126 -1.02 27.77 6.81
N ASN A 127 -1.10 28.70 5.86
CA ASN A 127 -0.54 28.57 4.52
C ASN A 127 0.11 29.88 4.04
N SER A 128 0.64 29.90 2.83
CA SER A 128 1.31 31.07 2.25
C SER A 128 0.36 32.24 1.95
N ASN A 129 -0.97 32.05 1.95
CA ASN A 129 -1.94 33.11 1.80
C ASN A 129 -2.26 33.75 3.16
N PRO A 130 -1.85 35.02 3.41
CA PRO A 130 -2.04 35.64 4.71
C PRO A 130 -3.51 35.90 5.06
N VAL A 131 -4.39 36.07 4.06
CA VAL A 131 -5.81 36.31 4.26
C VAL A 131 -6.51 35.04 4.75
N ASP A 132 -6.22 33.91 4.14
CA ASP A 132 -6.80 32.62 4.53
C ASP A 132 -6.24 32.16 5.89
N THR A 133 -4.94 32.36 6.11
CA THR A 133 -4.30 32.12 7.42
C THR A 133 -4.99 32.94 8.51
N GLN A 134 -5.23 34.24 8.29
CA GLN A 134 -5.87 35.11 9.30
C GLN A 134 -7.31 34.68 9.60
N LYS A 135 -8.08 34.27 8.58
CA LYS A 135 -9.45 33.72 8.77
C LYS A 135 -9.45 32.46 9.64
N GLU A 136 -8.53 31.55 9.38
CA GLU A 136 -8.36 30.30 10.16
C GLU A 136 -7.98 30.60 11.62
N LEU A 137 -7.01 31.50 11.85
CA LEU A 137 -6.61 31.91 13.20
C LEU A 137 -7.75 32.60 13.96
N ASP A 138 -8.52 33.45 13.30
CA ASP A 138 -9.66 34.11 13.93
C ASP A 138 -10.78 33.11 14.26
N ALA A 139 -11.01 32.12 13.41
CA ALA A 139 -11.97 31.06 13.67
C ALA A 139 -11.51 30.18 14.85
N LEU A 140 -10.23 29.82 14.90
CA LEU A 140 -9.61 29.07 16.00
C LEU A 140 -9.79 29.81 17.33
N VAL A 141 -9.42 31.10 17.38
CA VAL A 141 -9.54 31.92 18.60
C VAL A 141 -10.98 32.05 19.07
N ARG A 142 -11.93 32.29 18.14
CA ARG A 142 -13.36 32.33 18.50
C ARG A 142 -13.84 31.03 19.09
N ALA A 143 -13.50 29.87 18.45
CA ALA A 143 -13.93 28.57 18.91
C ALA A 143 -13.33 28.20 20.27
N ALA A 144 -12.04 28.48 20.49
CA ALA A 144 -11.35 28.22 21.75
C ALA A 144 -11.94 29.02 22.90
N ASN A 145 -12.15 30.32 22.72
CA ASN A 145 -12.71 31.23 23.75
C ASN A 145 -14.17 30.93 24.08
N ALA A 146 -14.96 30.48 23.09
CA ALA A 146 -16.36 30.12 23.29
C ALA A 146 -16.55 28.75 23.98
N ASN A 147 -15.53 27.88 23.96
CA ASN A 147 -15.65 26.50 24.45
C ASN A 147 -14.47 26.09 25.35
N PRO A 148 -14.16 26.84 26.42
CA PRO A 148 -13.00 26.57 27.28
C PRO A 148 -13.11 25.24 28.06
N ASP A 149 -14.30 24.72 28.21
CA ASP A 149 -14.59 23.44 28.85
C ASP A 149 -14.26 22.23 27.95
N VAL A 150 -14.23 22.41 26.65
CA VAL A 150 -13.99 21.33 25.64
C VAL A 150 -12.63 21.45 25.01
N VAL A 151 -12.20 22.67 24.66
CA VAL A 151 -10.92 22.92 23.97
C VAL A 151 -9.78 22.90 24.98
N SER A 152 -8.97 21.83 24.93
CA SER A 152 -7.85 21.60 25.84
C SER A 152 -6.56 22.30 25.40
N ALA A 153 -6.35 22.50 24.10
CA ALA A 153 -5.22 23.21 23.52
C ALA A 153 -5.54 23.72 22.12
N VAL A 154 -4.75 24.65 21.62
CA VAL A 154 -4.83 25.15 20.24
C VAL A 154 -3.49 24.99 19.51
N ILE A 155 -3.56 24.64 18.22
CA ILE A 155 -2.41 24.34 17.37
C ILE A 155 -2.36 25.37 16.25
N VAL A 156 -1.32 26.19 16.22
CA VAL A 156 -1.12 27.24 15.22
C VAL A 156 -0.30 26.68 14.06
N GLY A 157 -0.99 26.07 13.10
CA GLY A 157 -0.37 25.48 11.92
C GLY A 157 0.11 24.02 12.12
N ASN A 158 0.12 23.31 11.03
CA ASN A 158 0.61 21.93 10.91
C ASN A 158 1.62 21.83 9.77
N GLU A 159 2.87 21.45 10.08
CA GLU A 159 3.95 21.25 9.09
C GLU A 159 4.18 22.44 8.14
N VAL A 160 3.96 23.66 8.63
CA VAL A 160 4.06 24.86 7.82
C VAL A 160 5.48 25.11 7.36
N LEU A 161 6.47 24.81 8.23
CA LEU A 161 7.89 24.95 7.91
C LEU A 161 8.34 23.81 6.97
N LEU A 162 7.88 22.59 7.18
CA LEU A 162 8.09 21.45 6.26
C LEU A 162 7.56 21.78 4.86
N ARG A 163 6.36 22.36 4.75
CA ARG A 163 5.75 22.76 3.47
C ARG A 163 6.35 24.06 2.90
N LYS A 164 7.26 24.72 3.65
CA LYS A 164 7.90 26.00 3.26
C LYS A 164 6.90 27.11 2.97
N GLU A 165 5.78 27.14 3.69
CA GLU A 165 4.70 28.13 3.51
C GLU A 165 4.88 29.37 4.37
N ALA A 166 5.74 29.30 5.41
CA ALA A 166 6.18 30.45 6.21
C ALA A 166 7.63 30.30 6.64
N THR A 167 8.27 31.40 7.09
CA THR A 167 9.57 31.37 7.77
C THR A 167 9.39 31.08 9.26
N GLY A 168 10.46 30.67 9.96
CA GLY A 168 10.43 30.44 11.41
C GLY A 168 10.03 31.70 12.19
N GLU A 169 10.51 32.90 11.78
CA GLU A 169 10.13 34.17 12.37
C GLU A 169 8.64 34.46 12.22
N ARG A 170 8.10 34.21 11.02
CA ARG A 170 6.65 34.38 10.76
C ARG A 170 5.81 33.41 11.59
N MET A 171 6.25 32.16 11.74
CA MET A 171 5.56 31.20 12.62
C MET A 171 5.58 31.66 14.08
N ALA A 172 6.72 32.11 14.59
CA ALA A 172 6.84 32.67 15.93
C ALA A 172 5.88 33.89 16.15
N GLU A 173 5.73 34.76 15.17
CA GLU A 173 4.76 35.86 15.22
C GLU A 173 3.31 35.37 15.29
N LEU A 174 2.92 34.43 14.44
CA LEU A 174 1.55 33.90 14.41
C LEU A 174 1.21 33.18 15.74
N ILE A 175 2.15 32.45 16.32
CA ILE A 175 1.98 31.79 17.62
C ILE A 175 1.77 32.82 18.71
N ARG A 176 2.62 33.87 18.80
CA ARG A 176 2.45 34.98 19.75
C ARG A 176 1.11 35.69 19.59
N GLN A 177 0.68 35.95 18.34
CA GLN A 177 -0.61 36.55 18.05
C GLN A 177 -1.78 35.74 18.61
N VAL A 178 -1.78 34.42 18.46
CA VAL A 178 -2.83 33.55 19.00
C VAL A 178 -2.72 33.45 20.51
N LYS A 179 -1.51 33.29 21.05
CA LYS A 179 -1.26 33.13 22.49
C LYS A 179 -1.75 34.33 23.29
N GLY A 180 -1.65 35.54 22.74
CA GLY A 180 -2.21 36.76 23.35
C GLY A 180 -3.74 36.86 23.33
N ARG A 181 -4.44 35.93 22.67
CA ARG A 181 -5.91 36.00 22.42
C ARG A 181 -6.70 34.85 22.98
N VAL A 182 -6.03 33.78 23.46
CA VAL A 182 -6.67 32.58 24.02
C VAL A 182 -6.17 32.30 25.44
N ARG A 183 -6.92 31.49 26.19
CA ARG A 183 -6.53 31.01 27.53
C ARG A 183 -5.96 29.61 27.53
N GLN A 184 -6.23 28.85 26.48
CA GLN A 184 -5.76 27.49 26.31
C GLN A 184 -4.26 27.48 26.01
N PRO A 185 -3.54 26.42 26.38
CA PRO A 185 -2.16 26.21 25.93
C PRO A 185 -2.06 26.24 24.42
N VAL A 186 -1.01 26.91 23.91
CA VAL A 186 -0.76 27.09 22.47
C VAL A 186 0.48 26.32 22.05
N THR A 187 0.37 25.60 20.93
CA THR A 187 1.48 24.89 20.32
C THR A 187 1.52 25.08 18.80
N TYR A 188 2.60 24.65 18.22
CA TYR A 188 2.81 24.44 16.80
C TYR A 188 3.15 22.97 16.56
N ALA A 189 2.79 22.40 15.42
CA ALA A 189 3.02 21.00 15.11
C ALA A 189 3.84 20.84 13.82
N ASP A 190 4.98 20.15 13.93
CA ASP A 190 5.83 19.84 12.78
C ASP A 190 6.67 18.59 13.02
N VAL A 191 7.33 18.07 11.96
CA VAL A 191 8.27 16.96 12.05
C VAL A 191 9.52 17.40 12.80
N TRP A 192 10.20 16.43 13.41
CA TRP A 192 11.31 16.69 14.34
C TRP A 192 12.49 17.46 13.71
N GLU A 193 12.76 17.25 12.42
CA GLU A 193 13.81 17.95 11.68
C GLU A 193 13.56 19.46 11.64
N TYR A 194 12.32 19.87 11.43
CA TYR A 194 11.97 21.30 11.30
C TYR A 194 11.94 22.02 12.64
N TRP A 195 11.61 21.34 13.71
CA TRP A 195 11.83 21.87 15.06
C TRP A 195 13.33 22.12 15.34
N THR A 196 14.19 21.24 14.84
CA THR A 196 15.64 21.36 14.97
C THR A 196 16.21 22.49 14.09
N LEU A 197 15.68 22.64 12.87
CA LEU A 197 16.11 23.68 11.92
C LEU A 197 15.63 25.08 12.32
N TYR A 198 14.52 25.19 13.04
CA TYR A 198 13.90 26.46 13.44
C TYR A 198 13.70 26.56 14.96
N PRO A 199 14.77 26.48 15.76
CA PRO A 199 14.67 26.43 17.21
C PRO A 199 14.08 27.70 17.83
N GLN A 200 14.04 28.82 17.11
CA GLN A 200 13.41 30.07 17.53
C GLN A 200 11.89 29.99 17.71
N VAL A 201 11.24 28.94 17.21
CA VAL A 201 9.82 28.70 17.42
C VAL A 201 9.52 28.10 18.79
N ALA A 202 10.44 27.34 19.36
CA ALA A 202 10.22 26.63 20.63
C ALA A 202 9.92 27.52 21.83
N PRO A 203 10.54 28.72 22.01
CA PRO A 203 10.20 29.61 23.12
C PRO A 203 8.80 30.21 23.06
N GLU A 204 8.15 30.19 21.91
CA GLU A 204 6.84 30.82 21.70
C GLU A 204 5.67 29.90 22.07
N VAL A 205 5.90 28.59 22.13
CA VAL A 205 4.86 27.60 22.47
C VAL A 205 4.83 27.26 23.95
N ASP A 206 3.70 26.76 24.46
CA ASP A 206 3.56 26.27 25.81
C ASP A 206 4.04 24.82 25.94
N PHE A 207 4.01 24.07 24.86
CA PHE A 207 4.57 22.74 24.70
C PHE A 207 4.92 22.48 23.24
N ILE A 208 5.91 21.61 23.00
CA ILE A 208 6.31 21.21 21.64
C ILE A 208 5.40 20.07 21.19
N THR A 209 4.90 20.16 19.97
CA THR A 209 4.13 19.08 19.33
C THR A 209 4.94 18.56 18.16
N VAL A 210 5.63 17.41 18.37
CA VAL A 210 6.55 16.82 17.40
C VAL A 210 5.93 15.63 16.68
N HIS A 211 6.07 15.57 15.35
CA HIS A 211 5.64 14.42 14.55
C HIS A 211 6.78 13.41 14.45
N LEU A 212 6.47 12.15 14.77
CA LEU A 212 7.39 11.01 14.76
C LEU A 212 6.79 9.89 13.92
N LEU A 213 7.15 9.86 12.65
CA LEU A 213 6.56 9.00 11.63
C LEU A 213 7.63 8.13 10.96
N PRO A 214 8.08 7.03 11.60
CA PRO A 214 9.21 6.21 11.14
C PRO A 214 9.09 5.69 9.71
N TYR A 215 7.87 5.51 9.21
CA TYR A 215 7.61 5.15 7.82
C TYR A 215 8.01 6.27 6.83
N TRP A 216 7.84 7.56 7.22
CA TRP A 216 8.10 8.72 6.36
C TRP A 216 9.53 9.26 6.44
N GLU A 217 10.35 8.74 7.35
CA GLU A 217 11.76 9.14 7.44
C GLU A 217 12.49 9.00 6.09
N ASP A 218 13.53 9.80 5.88
CA ASP A 218 14.39 9.69 4.69
C ASP A 218 14.99 8.28 4.57
N VAL A 219 15.40 7.70 5.71
CA VAL A 219 15.73 6.28 5.86
C VAL A 219 14.63 5.62 6.69
N PRO A 220 13.66 4.95 6.05
CA PRO A 220 12.51 4.39 6.75
C PRO A 220 12.89 3.28 7.73
N TYR A 221 12.27 3.27 8.90
CA TYR A 221 12.46 2.23 9.91
C TYR A 221 11.38 1.15 9.78
N GLY A 222 11.78 -0.12 9.82
CA GLY A 222 10.84 -1.24 9.90
C GLY A 222 10.12 -1.26 11.26
N VAL A 223 8.94 -1.89 11.31
CA VAL A 223 8.08 -1.91 12.51
C VAL A 223 8.80 -2.43 13.77
N ASP A 224 9.78 -3.33 13.61
CA ASP A 224 10.53 -3.92 14.72
C ASP A 224 11.53 -2.94 15.38
N THR A 225 11.97 -1.91 14.66
CA THR A 225 12.94 -0.90 15.14
C THR A 225 12.30 0.49 15.30
N ALA A 226 11.12 0.70 14.76
CA ALA A 226 10.44 1.99 14.72
C ALA A 226 10.18 2.59 16.10
N LEU A 227 9.78 1.78 17.09
CA LEU A 227 9.49 2.27 18.44
C LEU A 227 10.76 2.74 19.17
N ALA A 228 11.89 2.06 18.98
CA ALA A 228 13.17 2.50 19.54
C ALA A 228 13.62 3.83 18.93
N HIS A 229 13.41 4.02 17.63
CA HIS A 229 13.67 5.28 16.94
C HIS A 229 12.78 6.43 17.48
N VAL A 230 11.48 6.19 17.61
CA VAL A 230 10.53 7.17 18.20
C VAL A 230 10.98 7.58 19.61
N GLN A 231 11.38 6.60 20.43
CA GLN A 231 11.85 6.88 21.79
C GLN A 231 13.13 7.71 21.77
N ALA A 232 14.10 7.36 20.94
CA ALA A 232 15.37 8.09 20.86
C ALA A 232 15.16 9.58 20.49
N ILE A 233 14.27 9.87 19.53
CA ILE A 233 13.98 11.27 19.16
C ILE A 233 13.22 11.98 20.28
N HIS A 234 12.21 11.35 20.86
CA HIS A 234 11.47 11.96 21.97
C HIS A 234 12.39 12.32 23.14
N ASP A 235 13.29 11.43 23.52
CA ASP A 235 14.22 11.64 24.64
C ASP A 235 15.22 12.77 24.32
N ASP A 236 15.76 12.84 23.08
CA ASP A 236 16.58 13.96 22.61
C ASP A 236 15.83 15.29 22.69
N PHE A 237 14.55 15.30 22.24
CA PHE A 237 13.71 16.51 22.29
C PHE A 237 13.39 16.95 23.72
N ALA A 238 13.07 16.03 24.60
CA ALA A 238 12.81 16.31 26.00
C ALA A 238 14.04 16.92 26.69
N GLN A 239 15.23 16.48 26.33
CA GLN A 239 16.49 17.05 26.84
C GLN A 239 16.81 18.42 26.20
N ARG A 240 16.71 18.52 24.88
CA ARG A 240 17.13 19.69 24.10
C ARG A 240 16.29 20.93 24.38
N PHE A 241 14.98 20.74 24.54
CA PHE A 241 14.02 21.82 24.72
C PHE A 241 13.53 22.00 26.16
N ALA A 242 14.17 21.34 27.12
CA ALA A 242 13.84 21.54 28.53
C ALA A 242 13.91 23.04 28.92
N PRO A 243 12.97 23.56 29.73
CA PRO A 243 11.90 22.83 30.45
C PRO A 243 10.57 22.71 29.67
N THR A 244 10.52 23.04 28.37
CA THR A 244 9.28 23.00 27.57
C THR A 244 8.82 21.55 27.43
N PRO A 245 7.57 21.20 27.82
CA PRO A 245 7.06 19.85 27.66
C PRO A 245 6.99 19.43 26.19
N VAL A 246 7.15 18.12 25.93
CA VAL A 246 7.08 17.54 24.59
C VAL A 246 5.88 16.61 24.49
N MET A 247 5.08 16.77 23.45
CA MET A 247 3.97 15.91 23.07
C MET A 247 4.25 15.29 21.71
N VAL A 248 4.00 13.99 21.56
CA VAL A 248 4.01 13.34 20.24
C VAL A 248 2.75 13.75 19.47
N GLY A 249 2.91 14.63 18.49
CA GLY A 249 1.82 15.27 17.76
C GLY A 249 1.20 14.38 16.69
N GLU A 250 2.01 13.61 16.01
CA GLU A 250 1.58 12.57 15.07
C GLU A 250 2.51 11.38 15.15
N THR A 251 1.90 10.21 15.32
CA THR A 251 2.58 8.93 15.19
C THR A 251 1.57 7.86 14.79
N GLY A 252 2.00 6.91 13.99
CA GLY A 252 1.15 5.87 13.44
C GLY A 252 1.89 5.01 12.42
N TRP A 253 1.12 4.17 11.72
CA TRP A 253 1.65 3.26 10.70
C TRP A 253 0.60 3.02 9.62
N PRO A 254 0.95 3.00 8.31
CA PRO A 254 -0.01 2.77 7.25
C PRO A 254 -0.42 1.29 7.17
N SER A 255 -1.70 1.03 6.92
CA SER A 255 -2.24 -0.33 6.79
C SER A 255 -2.18 -0.91 5.37
N GLN A 256 -1.93 -0.07 4.36
CA GLN A 256 -1.80 -0.47 2.96
C GLN A 256 -0.86 0.50 2.22
N GLY A 257 -0.40 0.06 1.06
CA GLY A 257 0.39 0.85 0.14
C GLY A 257 1.82 0.33 0.02
N ARG A 258 2.69 1.17 -0.51
CA ARG A 258 4.04 0.81 -0.90
C ARG A 258 4.95 0.53 0.30
N ARG A 259 5.72 -0.54 0.21
CA ARG A 259 6.86 -0.77 1.10
C ARG A 259 8.01 0.18 0.76
N ARG A 260 8.60 0.81 1.77
CA ARG A 260 9.80 1.65 1.66
C ARG A 260 10.93 1.01 2.47
N ASP A 261 11.96 0.55 1.80
CA ASP A 261 13.07 -0.20 2.41
C ASP A 261 12.59 -1.30 3.39
N THR A 262 12.82 -1.14 4.69
CA THR A 262 12.34 -2.07 5.74
C THR A 262 10.92 -1.76 6.24
N ALA A 263 10.39 -0.58 5.95
CA ALA A 263 9.07 -0.15 6.40
C ALA A 263 7.96 -0.72 5.50
N GLU A 264 7.29 -1.75 5.98
CA GLU A 264 6.22 -2.45 5.28
C GLU A 264 4.85 -2.05 5.82
N PRO A 265 3.96 -1.43 4.99
CA PRO A 265 2.57 -1.23 5.34
C PRO A 265 1.84 -2.56 5.54
N GLY A 266 0.84 -2.56 6.43
CA GLY A 266 0.02 -3.72 6.72
C GLY A 266 -0.81 -3.50 7.96
N ARG A 267 -1.99 -4.11 8.05
CA ARG A 267 -2.85 -4.01 9.25
C ARG A 267 -2.16 -4.61 10.48
N VAL A 268 -1.45 -5.72 10.29
CA VAL A 268 -0.69 -6.36 11.36
C VAL A 268 0.44 -5.45 11.85
N ASN A 269 1.20 -4.85 10.94
CA ASN A 269 2.27 -3.91 11.30
C ASN A 269 1.71 -2.62 11.89
N GLN A 270 0.57 -2.12 11.40
CA GLN A 270 -0.14 -0.99 12.02
C GLN A 270 -0.53 -1.30 13.46
N ALA A 271 -1.11 -2.47 13.72
CA ALA A 271 -1.48 -2.88 15.08
C ALA A 271 -0.25 -3.07 15.97
N ARG A 272 0.84 -3.69 15.48
CA ARG A 272 2.09 -3.86 16.22
C ARG A 272 2.67 -2.51 16.63
N PHE A 273 2.74 -1.57 15.69
CA PHE A 273 3.26 -0.23 15.97
C PHE A 273 2.37 0.53 16.95
N VAL A 274 1.07 0.67 16.65
CA VAL A 274 0.15 1.48 17.46
C VAL A 274 0.03 0.94 18.89
N ARG A 275 -0.17 -0.37 19.04
CA ARG A 275 -0.29 -0.99 20.37
C ARG A 275 1.03 -0.87 21.16
N GLY A 276 2.15 -1.14 20.50
CA GLY A 276 3.47 -0.99 21.11
C GLY A 276 3.79 0.45 21.50
N PHE A 277 3.41 1.42 20.66
CA PHE A 277 3.60 2.85 20.95
C PHE A 277 2.74 3.30 22.14
N VAL A 278 1.46 2.93 22.18
CA VAL A 278 0.58 3.28 23.30
C VAL A 278 1.12 2.74 24.62
N GLN A 279 1.53 1.47 24.63
CA GLN A 279 2.13 0.85 25.83
C GLN A 279 3.47 1.50 26.22
N LEU A 280 4.26 1.97 25.25
CA LEU A 280 5.50 2.73 25.51
C LEU A 280 5.18 4.09 26.13
N ALA A 281 4.26 4.83 25.50
CA ALA A 281 3.84 6.15 25.95
C ALA A 281 3.24 6.12 27.36
N ASP A 282 2.40 5.14 27.67
CA ASP A 282 1.82 4.96 29.01
C ASP A 282 2.90 4.69 30.08
N ARG A 283 3.90 3.84 29.75
CA ARG A 283 5.00 3.57 30.68
C ARG A 283 5.88 4.78 30.99
N LEU A 284 6.06 5.65 29.97
CA LEU A 284 6.94 6.82 30.05
C LEU A 284 6.20 8.11 30.41
N GLY A 285 4.86 8.06 30.51
CA GLY A 285 4.03 9.21 30.84
C GLY A 285 3.94 10.24 29.71
N TRP A 286 4.06 9.81 28.45
CA TRP A 286 4.02 10.72 27.30
C TRP A 286 2.62 11.16 26.95
N GLN A 287 2.50 12.42 26.53
CA GLN A 287 1.30 12.91 25.86
C GLN A 287 1.41 12.61 24.36
N TYR A 288 0.31 12.16 23.75
CA TYR A 288 0.33 11.77 22.36
C TYR A 288 -1.01 11.99 21.63
N ASN A 289 -0.89 12.07 20.31
CA ASN A 289 -1.98 12.03 19.36
C ASN A 289 -1.65 11.03 18.24
N LEU A 290 -2.53 10.07 18.00
CA LEU A 290 -2.35 9.08 16.94
C LEU A 290 -2.81 9.63 15.59
N ILE A 291 -2.07 9.38 14.54
CA ILE A 291 -2.50 9.60 13.17
C ILE A 291 -2.93 8.28 12.55
N GLU A 292 -4.18 8.15 12.10
CA GLU A 292 -5.32 9.04 12.29
C GLU A 292 -6.58 8.21 12.63
N ALA A 293 -7.65 8.84 13.05
CA ALA A 293 -8.86 8.13 13.45
C ALA A 293 -9.47 7.32 12.31
N ILE A 294 -9.65 7.93 11.14
CA ILE A 294 -10.37 7.36 10.00
C ILE A 294 -9.51 7.50 8.74
N ASP A 295 -9.44 6.46 7.92
CA ASP A 295 -8.74 6.50 6.61
C ASP A 295 -9.22 7.69 5.77
N GLN A 296 -8.26 8.36 5.11
CA GLN A 296 -8.50 9.57 4.32
C GLN A 296 -8.10 9.36 2.85
N PRO A 297 -8.95 8.75 2.01
CA PRO A 297 -8.61 8.39 0.62
C PRO A 297 -8.13 9.56 -0.24
N TRP A 298 -8.58 10.79 0.03
CA TRP A 298 -8.15 11.99 -0.69
C TRP A 298 -6.64 12.27 -0.57
N LYS A 299 -6.01 11.90 0.56
CA LYS A 299 -4.57 12.07 0.79
C LYS A 299 -3.71 11.28 -0.20
N ARG A 300 -4.26 10.23 -0.83
CA ARG A 300 -3.55 9.47 -1.86
C ARG A 300 -3.06 10.34 -3.02
N ASN A 301 -3.73 11.45 -3.29
CA ASN A 301 -3.35 12.37 -4.36
C ASN A 301 -2.01 13.07 -4.10
N ASN A 302 -1.69 13.35 -2.84
CA ASN A 302 -0.50 14.10 -2.45
C ASN A 302 0.58 13.23 -1.81
N GLU A 303 0.19 12.12 -1.19
CA GLU A 303 1.08 11.28 -0.39
C GLU A 303 1.29 9.88 -0.98
N GLY A 304 0.65 9.57 -2.14
CA GLY A 304 0.64 8.23 -2.72
C GLY A 304 -0.35 7.30 -2.01
N ALA A 305 -0.37 6.02 -2.40
CA ALA A 305 -1.35 5.06 -1.88
C ALA A 305 -1.41 5.03 -0.35
N VAL A 306 -0.26 5.05 0.32
CA VAL A 306 -0.16 5.00 1.79
C VAL A 306 -0.89 6.13 2.48
N GLY A 307 -0.92 7.33 1.92
CA GLY A 307 -1.57 8.51 2.52
C GLY A 307 -3.05 8.28 2.86
N GLY A 308 -3.71 7.40 2.13
CA GLY A 308 -5.12 7.07 2.35
C GLY A 308 -5.40 6.05 3.47
N TYR A 309 -4.39 5.44 4.09
CA TYR A 309 -4.56 4.25 4.92
C TYR A 309 -3.92 4.31 6.30
N TRP A 310 -3.85 5.48 6.90
CA TRP A 310 -3.33 5.67 8.27
C TRP A 310 -4.40 5.51 9.35
N GLY A 311 -5.68 5.52 8.98
CA GLY A 311 -6.80 5.42 9.91
C GLY A 311 -6.77 4.14 10.75
N LEU A 312 -7.23 4.24 11.98
CA LEU A 312 -7.52 3.10 12.85
C LEU A 312 -8.84 2.43 12.46
N PHE A 313 -9.75 3.23 11.90
CA PHE A 313 -10.96 2.81 11.21
C PHE A 313 -10.79 3.06 9.71
N ASP A 314 -11.46 2.26 8.87
CA ASP A 314 -11.44 2.48 7.43
C ASP A 314 -12.35 3.67 7.01
N ALA A 315 -12.32 4.02 5.72
CA ALA A 315 -13.10 5.15 5.20
C ALA A 315 -14.62 4.96 5.31
N ASP A 316 -15.09 3.72 5.49
CA ASP A 316 -16.48 3.37 5.76
C ASP A 316 -16.76 3.23 7.28
N ARG A 317 -15.83 3.69 8.15
CA ARG A 317 -15.86 3.66 9.62
C ARG A 317 -15.89 2.26 10.23
N GLN A 318 -15.44 1.26 9.47
CA GLN A 318 -15.30 -0.09 10.00
C GLN A 318 -13.99 -0.24 10.78
N ASP A 319 -14.06 -0.91 11.91
CA ASP A 319 -12.88 -1.22 12.71
C ASP A 319 -11.91 -2.15 11.92
N LYS A 320 -10.66 -1.74 11.82
CA LYS A 320 -9.60 -2.54 11.19
C LYS A 320 -8.97 -3.56 12.14
N GLY A 321 -9.41 -3.61 13.40
CA GLY A 321 -8.84 -4.44 14.45
C GLY A 321 -7.45 -3.95 14.91
N VAL A 322 -7.15 -2.66 14.73
CA VAL A 322 -5.84 -2.11 15.06
C VAL A 322 -5.63 -2.04 16.56
N LEU A 323 -6.66 -1.69 17.33
CA LEU A 323 -6.53 -1.39 18.76
C LEU A 323 -6.62 -2.64 19.64
N THR A 324 -7.45 -3.60 19.29
CA THR A 324 -7.74 -4.76 20.14
C THR A 324 -7.94 -6.04 19.31
N GLY A 325 -7.79 -7.19 19.95
CA GLY A 325 -8.08 -8.50 19.38
C GLY A 325 -7.11 -8.97 18.28
N PRO A 326 -7.39 -10.10 17.64
CA PRO A 326 -6.59 -10.62 16.53
C PRO A 326 -6.72 -9.77 15.28
N VAL A 327 -5.60 -9.55 14.56
CA VAL A 327 -5.55 -8.72 13.36
C VAL A 327 -4.99 -9.50 12.17
N SER A 328 -5.50 -9.24 10.96
CA SER A 328 -5.09 -9.89 9.73
C SER A 328 -4.87 -8.87 8.61
N ASP A 329 -3.82 -9.06 7.79
CA ASP A 329 -3.56 -8.24 6.61
C ASP A 329 -4.57 -8.50 5.48
N VAL A 330 -5.16 -9.68 5.44
CA VAL A 330 -6.14 -10.09 4.41
C VAL A 330 -7.33 -10.79 5.06
N PRO A 331 -8.19 -10.08 5.81
CA PRO A 331 -9.33 -10.72 6.49
C PRO A 331 -10.30 -11.41 5.50
N GLN A 332 -10.39 -10.90 4.26
CA GLN A 332 -11.22 -11.49 3.20
C GLN A 332 -10.47 -12.57 2.37
N TRP A 333 -9.46 -13.24 2.92
CA TRP A 333 -8.63 -14.23 2.21
C TRP A 333 -9.44 -15.33 1.52
N ARG A 334 -10.59 -15.75 2.08
CA ARG A 334 -11.48 -16.76 1.50
C ARG A 334 -12.05 -16.32 0.16
N LEU A 335 -12.46 -15.04 0.05
CA LEU A 335 -12.94 -14.46 -1.21
C LEU A 335 -11.83 -14.52 -2.27
N TRP A 336 -10.62 -14.10 -1.91
CA TRP A 336 -9.49 -14.07 -2.83
C TRP A 336 -9.03 -15.46 -3.25
N TRP A 337 -9.12 -16.44 -2.35
CA TRP A 337 -8.93 -17.83 -2.70
C TRP A 337 -9.97 -18.31 -3.74
N VAL A 338 -11.26 -18.01 -3.54
CA VAL A 338 -12.33 -18.37 -4.49
C VAL A 338 -12.08 -17.72 -5.86
N VAL A 339 -11.73 -16.44 -5.90
CA VAL A 339 -11.39 -15.73 -7.14
C VAL A 339 -10.22 -16.40 -7.87
N SER A 340 -9.15 -16.72 -7.13
CA SER A 340 -7.96 -17.40 -7.69
C SER A 340 -8.30 -18.79 -8.20
N ALA A 341 -9.10 -19.56 -7.46
CA ALA A 341 -9.54 -20.89 -7.85
C ALA A 341 -10.46 -20.83 -9.10
N ALA A 342 -11.33 -19.83 -9.20
CA ALA A 342 -12.17 -19.62 -10.38
C ALA A 342 -11.33 -19.35 -11.64
N LEU A 343 -10.26 -18.54 -11.53
CA LEU A 343 -9.33 -18.29 -12.63
C LEU A 343 -8.55 -19.55 -13.02
N LEU A 344 -8.14 -20.37 -12.04
CA LEU A 344 -7.54 -21.67 -12.31
C LEU A 344 -8.53 -22.56 -13.08
N VAL A 345 -9.78 -22.69 -12.62
CA VAL A 345 -10.82 -23.49 -13.30
C VAL A 345 -11.07 -22.96 -14.71
N ALA A 346 -11.18 -21.64 -14.91
CA ALA A 346 -11.33 -21.05 -16.24
C ALA A 346 -10.14 -21.40 -17.15
N THR A 347 -8.91 -21.40 -16.63
CA THR A 347 -7.70 -21.81 -17.36
C THR A 347 -7.76 -23.28 -17.77
N LEU A 348 -8.23 -24.17 -16.88
CA LEU A 348 -8.42 -25.60 -17.19
C LEU A 348 -9.49 -25.81 -18.29
N ILE A 349 -10.60 -25.08 -18.23
CA ILE A 349 -11.68 -25.13 -19.23
C ILE A 349 -11.17 -24.66 -20.59
N LEU A 350 -10.43 -23.55 -20.63
CA LEU A 350 -9.84 -23.00 -21.86
C LEU A 350 -8.82 -23.96 -22.48
N ALA A 351 -7.95 -24.54 -21.68
CA ALA A 351 -6.98 -25.52 -22.16
C ALA A 351 -7.65 -26.83 -22.60
N GLY A 352 -8.74 -27.23 -21.92
CA GLY A 352 -9.42 -28.49 -22.17
C GLY A 352 -8.63 -29.73 -21.71
N ARG A 353 -8.80 -30.86 -22.39
CA ARG A 353 -8.15 -32.13 -22.00
C ARG A 353 -6.65 -32.09 -22.32
N PRO A 354 -5.78 -32.47 -21.37
CA PRO A 354 -4.34 -32.52 -21.61
C PRO A 354 -4.01 -33.61 -22.64
N ARG A 355 -3.16 -33.26 -23.62
CA ARG A 355 -2.70 -34.21 -24.65
C ARG A 355 -1.24 -34.66 -24.43
N THR A 356 -0.53 -33.98 -23.57
CA THR A 356 0.87 -34.24 -23.26
C THR A 356 1.13 -34.15 -21.74
N PRO A 357 2.14 -34.84 -21.21
CA PRO A 357 2.54 -34.73 -19.81
C PRO A 357 2.90 -33.28 -19.43
N ARG A 358 3.51 -32.51 -20.36
CA ARG A 358 3.83 -31.11 -20.17
C ARG A 358 2.57 -30.26 -19.96
N ALA A 359 1.52 -30.51 -20.75
CA ALA A 359 0.25 -29.81 -20.57
C ALA A 359 -0.42 -30.18 -19.24
N ALA A 360 -0.37 -31.47 -18.85
CA ALA A 360 -0.93 -31.94 -17.59
C ALA A 360 -0.25 -31.31 -16.36
N LEU A 361 1.03 -31.01 -16.44
CA LEU A 361 1.77 -30.29 -15.40
C LEU A 361 1.55 -28.77 -15.50
N ALA A 362 1.77 -28.17 -16.68
CA ALA A 362 1.89 -26.72 -16.82
C ALA A 362 0.55 -25.98 -16.68
N VAL A 363 -0.57 -26.54 -17.15
CA VAL A 363 -1.86 -25.82 -17.16
C VAL A 363 -2.39 -25.56 -15.75
N PRO A 364 -2.41 -26.53 -14.80
CA PRO A 364 -2.85 -26.26 -13.43
C PRO A 364 -1.99 -25.22 -12.72
N TRP A 365 -0.66 -25.30 -12.87
CA TRP A 365 0.26 -24.36 -12.24
C TRP A 365 0.17 -22.95 -12.87
N LEU A 366 0.05 -22.85 -14.19
CA LEU A 366 -0.18 -21.58 -14.86
C LEU A 366 -1.46 -20.93 -14.37
N GLY A 367 -2.55 -21.69 -14.26
CA GLY A 367 -3.84 -21.22 -13.74
C GLY A 367 -3.76 -20.79 -12.28
N ALA A 368 -3.03 -21.52 -11.43
CA ALA A 368 -2.84 -21.15 -10.03
C ALA A 368 -2.01 -19.87 -9.87
N VAL A 369 -0.87 -19.79 -10.56
CA VAL A 369 -0.01 -18.59 -10.52
C VAL A 369 -0.76 -17.37 -11.05
N ALA A 370 -1.46 -17.52 -12.18
CA ALA A 370 -2.25 -16.43 -12.74
C ALA A 370 -3.41 -16.03 -11.82
N GLY A 371 -4.08 -17.01 -11.19
CA GLY A 371 -5.15 -16.77 -10.24
C GLY A 371 -4.68 -15.96 -9.02
N ALA A 372 -3.58 -16.38 -8.39
CA ALA A 372 -2.98 -15.66 -7.28
C ALA A 372 -2.52 -14.26 -7.70
N SER A 373 -1.79 -14.16 -8.82
CA SER A 373 -1.23 -12.91 -9.34
C SER A 373 -2.32 -11.89 -9.65
N LEU A 374 -3.35 -12.28 -10.40
CA LEU A 374 -4.43 -11.37 -10.77
C LEU A 374 -5.32 -10.97 -9.59
N ALA A 375 -5.49 -11.86 -8.60
CA ALA A 375 -6.21 -11.50 -7.38
C ALA A 375 -5.39 -10.53 -6.50
N CYS A 376 -4.06 -10.71 -6.39
CA CYS A 376 -3.17 -9.73 -5.76
C CYS A 376 -3.20 -8.39 -6.52
N TRP A 377 -3.15 -8.44 -7.86
CA TRP A 377 -3.24 -7.24 -8.69
C TRP A 377 -4.57 -6.49 -8.49
N ALA A 378 -5.70 -7.20 -8.45
CA ALA A 378 -6.99 -6.57 -8.19
C ALA A 378 -7.03 -5.85 -6.83
N ARG A 379 -6.42 -6.45 -5.79
CA ARG A 379 -6.29 -5.79 -4.48
C ARG A 379 -5.42 -4.54 -4.57
N GLN A 380 -4.31 -4.61 -5.29
CA GLN A 380 -3.42 -3.47 -5.50
C GLN A 380 -4.12 -2.35 -6.26
N VAL A 381 -4.86 -2.66 -7.34
CA VAL A 381 -5.66 -1.68 -8.10
C VAL A 381 -6.64 -0.93 -7.20
N MET A 382 -7.37 -1.65 -6.35
CA MET A 382 -8.33 -1.04 -5.41
C MET A 382 -7.66 -0.14 -4.37
N ALA A 383 -6.44 -0.46 -3.95
CA ALA A 383 -5.70 0.33 -2.99
C ALA A 383 -5.06 1.58 -3.60
N GLU A 384 -4.55 1.49 -4.84
CA GLU A 384 -3.70 2.53 -5.43
C GLU A 384 -4.41 3.47 -6.39
N ALA A 385 -5.33 2.94 -7.22
CA ALA A 385 -5.92 3.73 -8.29
C ALA A 385 -6.75 4.90 -7.74
N ARG A 386 -6.40 6.13 -8.17
CA ARG A 386 -6.97 7.39 -7.67
C ARG A 386 -7.97 8.01 -8.63
N TYR A 387 -7.61 8.10 -9.90
CA TYR A 387 -8.38 8.75 -10.95
C TYR A 387 -8.52 7.85 -12.19
N LEU A 388 -9.46 8.18 -13.07
CA LEU A 388 -9.86 7.36 -14.21
C LEU A 388 -8.68 6.84 -15.06
N GLY A 389 -7.65 7.67 -15.27
CA GLY A 389 -6.47 7.27 -16.06
C GLY A 389 -5.67 6.14 -15.40
N GLU A 390 -5.49 6.17 -14.07
CA GLU A 390 -4.84 5.08 -13.33
C GLU A 390 -5.69 3.82 -13.31
N TRP A 391 -7.00 3.96 -13.08
CA TRP A 391 -7.94 2.83 -13.18
C TRP A 391 -7.85 2.18 -14.57
N ALA A 392 -7.90 2.96 -15.65
CA ALA A 392 -7.82 2.44 -17.01
C ALA A 392 -6.47 1.74 -17.28
N TRP A 393 -5.36 2.32 -16.82
CA TRP A 393 -4.03 1.74 -16.96
C TRP A 393 -3.90 0.42 -16.21
N MET A 394 -4.22 0.40 -14.93
CA MET A 394 -4.04 -0.78 -14.08
C MET A 394 -5.01 -1.91 -14.46
N ILE A 395 -6.26 -1.59 -14.80
CA ILE A 395 -7.21 -2.57 -15.36
C ILE A 395 -6.69 -3.09 -16.71
N GLY A 396 -6.14 -2.22 -17.55
CA GLY A 396 -5.54 -2.59 -18.84
C GLY A 396 -4.43 -3.63 -18.71
N LEU A 397 -3.54 -3.51 -17.71
CA LEU A 397 -2.52 -4.52 -17.40
C LEU A 397 -3.13 -5.85 -16.93
N GLY A 398 -4.21 -5.79 -16.15
CA GLY A 398 -4.96 -6.99 -15.75
C GLY A 398 -5.60 -7.70 -16.95
N VAL A 399 -6.23 -6.95 -17.86
CA VAL A 399 -6.82 -7.48 -19.10
C VAL A 399 -5.75 -8.09 -20.01
N LEU A 400 -4.61 -7.42 -20.16
CA LEU A 400 -3.47 -7.96 -20.89
C LEU A 400 -3.03 -9.32 -20.34
N SER A 401 -2.92 -9.42 -19.01
CA SER A 401 -2.57 -10.67 -18.31
C SER A 401 -3.59 -11.77 -18.58
N LEU A 402 -4.89 -11.47 -18.57
CA LEU A 402 -5.95 -12.41 -18.89
C LEU A 402 -5.89 -12.89 -20.35
N VAL A 403 -5.66 -11.98 -21.30
CA VAL A 403 -5.53 -12.32 -22.72
C VAL A 403 -4.31 -13.21 -22.97
N MET A 404 -3.17 -12.90 -22.38
CA MET A 404 -1.96 -13.70 -22.52
C MET A 404 -2.08 -15.06 -21.82
N LEU A 405 -2.76 -15.13 -20.68
CA LEU A 405 -3.12 -16.38 -20.02
C LEU A 405 -4.00 -17.25 -20.92
N ALA A 406 -5.03 -16.67 -21.55
CA ALA A 406 -5.93 -17.39 -22.44
C ALA A 406 -5.18 -17.94 -23.66
N ASP A 407 -4.31 -17.15 -24.31
CA ASP A 407 -3.46 -17.62 -25.40
C ASP A 407 -2.54 -18.78 -24.96
N ALA A 408 -1.94 -18.69 -23.77
CA ALA A 408 -1.08 -19.74 -23.24
C ALA A 408 -1.88 -21.03 -22.92
N ALA A 409 -3.06 -20.93 -22.32
CA ALA A 409 -3.94 -22.05 -22.02
C ALA A 409 -4.39 -22.78 -23.29
N LEU A 410 -4.85 -22.05 -24.31
CA LEU A 410 -5.27 -22.61 -25.60
C LEU A 410 -4.12 -23.35 -26.30
N ARG A 411 -2.90 -22.82 -26.23
CA ARG A 411 -1.70 -23.46 -26.80
C ARG A 411 -1.31 -24.73 -26.07
N LEU A 412 -1.31 -24.71 -24.73
CA LEU A 412 -0.97 -25.87 -23.91
C LEU A 412 -1.97 -27.01 -24.11
N GLY A 413 -3.25 -26.66 -24.26
CA GLY A 413 -4.31 -27.61 -24.56
C GLY A 413 -4.28 -28.17 -25.98
N ALA A 414 -3.34 -27.68 -26.84
CA ALA A 414 -3.22 -28.08 -28.24
C ALA A 414 -4.54 -27.99 -29.02
N ARG A 415 -5.36 -26.97 -28.75
CA ARG A 415 -6.56 -26.71 -29.54
C ARG A 415 -6.16 -26.32 -30.96
N ARG A 416 -6.86 -26.84 -31.97
CA ARG A 416 -6.56 -26.58 -33.39
C ARG A 416 -6.75 -25.09 -33.75
N GLU A 417 -7.71 -24.44 -33.13
CA GLU A 417 -8.03 -23.03 -33.36
C GLU A 417 -7.64 -22.21 -32.14
N ASN A 418 -6.71 -21.28 -32.34
CA ASN A 418 -6.33 -20.27 -31.37
C ASN A 418 -6.49 -18.89 -32.04
N PRO A 419 -7.62 -18.19 -31.83
CA PRO A 419 -7.90 -16.89 -32.46
C PRO A 419 -6.90 -15.80 -32.02
N LEU A 420 -6.25 -15.99 -30.87
CA LEU A 420 -5.28 -15.03 -30.33
C LEU A 420 -3.87 -15.17 -30.96
N ALA A 421 -3.64 -16.22 -31.77
CA ALA A 421 -2.32 -16.52 -32.28
C ALA A 421 -1.69 -15.40 -33.12
N ASN A 422 -2.50 -14.72 -33.94
CA ASN A 422 -2.06 -13.65 -34.83
C ASN A 422 -1.76 -12.33 -34.09
N TRP A 423 -2.20 -12.19 -32.83
CA TRP A 423 -2.06 -10.97 -32.03
C TRP A 423 -0.88 -11.02 -31.06
N ARG A 424 -0.10 -12.10 -31.03
CA ARG A 424 0.98 -12.31 -30.06
C ARG A 424 2.06 -11.22 -30.07
N ALA A 425 2.42 -10.75 -31.25
CA ALA A 425 3.40 -9.67 -31.37
C ALA A 425 2.88 -8.37 -30.73
N TYR A 426 1.57 -8.10 -30.89
CA TYR A 426 0.93 -6.93 -30.27
C TYR A 426 0.88 -7.07 -28.75
N TRP A 427 0.48 -8.24 -28.22
CA TRP A 427 0.46 -8.46 -26.77
C TRP A 427 1.87 -8.38 -26.15
N ALA A 428 2.87 -8.89 -26.84
CA ALA A 428 4.25 -8.77 -26.41
C ALA A 428 4.75 -7.32 -26.43
N LEU A 429 4.36 -6.55 -27.44
CA LEU A 429 4.67 -5.12 -27.52
C LEU A 429 4.01 -4.36 -26.38
N VAL A 430 2.73 -4.59 -26.13
CA VAL A 430 1.97 -3.94 -25.04
C VAL A 430 2.54 -4.32 -23.68
N ALA A 431 2.90 -5.61 -23.46
CA ALA A 431 3.53 -6.07 -22.22
C ALA A 431 4.92 -5.43 -21.99
N GLY A 432 5.74 -5.36 -23.05
CA GLY A 432 7.05 -4.71 -22.98
C GLY A 432 6.93 -3.21 -22.75
N PHE A 433 5.98 -2.55 -23.40
CA PHE A 433 5.69 -1.13 -23.18
C PHE A 433 5.19 -0.88 -21.75
N GLY A 434 4.22 -1.68 -21.27
CA GLY A 434 3.72 -1.59 -19.90
C GLY A 434 4.83 -1.74 -18.87
N MET A 435 5.71 -2.75 -19.03
CA MET A 435 6.88 -2.93 -18.15
C MET A 435 7.83 -1.73 -18.21
N ALA A 436 8.11 -1.19 -19.39
CA ALA A 436 9.01 -0.04 -19.53
C ALA A 436 8.43 1.21 -18.85
N VAL A 437 7.14 1.48 -19.01
CA VAL A 437 6.44 2.60 -18.35
C VAL A 437 6.47 2.46 -16.83
N GLU A 438 6.08 1.30 -16.31
CA GLU A 438 6.13 1.04 -14.85
C GLU A 438 7.57 1.18 -14.32
N THR A 439 8.58 0.68 -15.06
CA THR A 439 9.98 0.83 -14.68
C THR A 439 10.40 2.29 -14.60
N LEU A 440 10.01 3.12 -15.57
CA LEU A 440 10.30 4.56 -15.57
C LEU A 440 9.60 5.25 -14.39
N TRP A 441 8.35 4.92 -14.11
CA TRP A 441 7.64 5.47 -12.95
C TRP A 441 8.31 5.08 -11.63
N MET A 442 8.76 3.84 -11.49
CA MET A 442 9.47 3.39 -10.28
C MET A 442 10.83 4.09 -10.10
N VAL A 443 11.49 4.51 -11.18
CA VAL A 443 12.75 5.26 -11.13
C VAL A 443 12.53 6.74 -10.83
N PHE A 444 11.57 7.40 -11.51
CA PHE A 444 11.44 8.86 -11.49
C PHE A 444 10.38 9.36 -10.52
N ASP A 445 9.30 8.60 -10.30
CA ASP A 445 8.18 8.99 -9.45
C ASP A 445 7.64 7.81 -8.61
N PRO A 446 8.46 7.26 -7.71
CA PRO A 446 8.09 6.08 -6.94
C PRO A 446 7.05 6.33 -5.85
N ARG A 447 6.84 7.60 -5.45
CA ARG A 447 6.00 7.95 -4.28
C ARG A 447 4.56 7.44 -4.43
N TYR A 448 4.00 7.55 -5.63
CA TYR A 448 2.57 7.37 -5.86
C TYR A 448 2.18 5.95 -6.25
N ARG A 449 3.14 5.04 -6.47
CA ARG A 449 2.90 3.71 -7.03
C ARG A 449 3.66 2.64 -6.28
N ASP A 450 3.07 1.45 -6.18
CA ASP A 450 3.76 0.25 -5.74
C ASP A 450 4.20 -0.59 -6.95
N PHE A 451 5.00 -1.62 -6.71
CA PHE A 451 5.54 -2.50 -7.75
C PHE A 451 4.42 -3.25 -8.48
N ALA A 452 4.29 -3.06 -9.79
CA ALA A 452 3.29 -3.74 -10.61
C ALA A 452 3.63 -5.23 -10.89
N THR A 453 4.34 -5.86 -9.97
CA THR A 453 4.83 -7.24 -10.08
C THR A 453 3.68 -8.21 -10.35
N ALA A 454 2.60 -8.11 -9.59
CA ALA A 454 1.45 -8.98 -9.74
C ALA A 454 0.72 -8.78 -11.08
N GLY A 455 0.65 -7.53 -11.58
CA GLY A 455 0.00 -7.22 -12.86
C GLY A 455 0.77 -7.72 -14.09
N LEU A 456 2.11 -7.82 -14.00
CA LEU A 456 2.98 -8.15 -15.13
C LEU A 456 3.63 -9.56 -15.05
N LEU A 457 3.42 -10.30 -13.96
CA LEU A 457 3.98 -11.65 -13.80
C LEU A 457 3.54 -12.60 -14.92
N VAL A 458 2.24 -12.67 -15.21
CA VAL A 458 1.69 -13.57 -16.23
C VAL A 458 2.23 -13.22 -17.63
N PRO A 459 2.22 -11.96 -18.09
CA PRO A 459 2.87 -11.54 -19.34
C PRO A 459 4.32 -11.98 -19.46
N VAL A 460 5.12 -11.76 -18.42
CA VAL A 460 6.54 -12.13 -18.42
C VAL A 460 6.71 -13.65 -18.56
N LEU A 461 5.99 -14.44 -17.76
CA LEU A 461 6.07 -15.91 -17.85
C LEU A 461 5.65 -16.43 -19.22
N CYS A 462 4.62 -15.86 -19.84
CA CYS A 462 4.19 -16.21 -21.19
C CYS A 462 5.26 -15.91 -22.26
N LEU A 463 5.94 -14.77 -22.14
CA LEU A 463 7.01 -14.36 -23.06
C LEU A 463 8.30 -15.16 -22.86
N LEU A 464 8.67 -15.49 -21.64
CA LEU A 464 9.81 -16.36 -21.35
C LEU A 464 9.60 -17.78 -21.92
N TRP A 465 8.39 -18.30 -21.80
CA TRP A 465 8.08 -19.63 -22.33
C TRP A 465 8.06 -19.67 -23.86
N ARG A 466 7.52 -18.62 -24.51
CA ARG A 466 7.54 -18.47 -25.98
C ARG A 466 7.69 -17.00 -26.37
N PRO A 467 8.90 -16.56 -26.65
CA PRO A 467 9.15 -15.21 -27.13
C PRO A 467 8.38 -14.93 -28.42
N ALA A 468 7.80 -13.74 -28.51
CA ALA A 468 7.23 -13.24 -29.75
C ALA A 468 8.32 -12.54 -30.58
N SER A 469 8.21 -12.60 -31.90
CA SER A 469 9.07 -11.81 -32.80
C SER A 469 8.55 -10.38 -32.84
N LEU A 470 9.28 -9.46 -32.23
CA LEU A 470 9.05 -8.01 -32.34
C LEU A 470 10.01 -7.38 -33.33
N PRO A 471 9.64 -6.22 -33.95
CA PRO A 471 10.58 -5.42 -34.72
C PRO A 471 11.86 -5.14 -33.91
N SER A 472 13.03 -5.43 -34.50
CA SER A 472 14.32 -5.37 -33.78
C SER A 472 14.59 -4.04 -33.06
N PRO A 473 14.32 -2.85 -33.65
CA PRO A 473 14.55 -1.57 -32.98
C PRO A 473 13.67 -1.39 -31.74
N THR A 474 12.36 -1.68 -31.82
CA THR A 474 11.40 -1.56 -30.71
C THR A 474 11.77 -2.52 -29.57
N ALA A 475 12.06 -3.79 -29.90
CA ALA A 475 12.47 -4.77 -28.91
C ALA A 475 13.75 -4.35 -28.17
N ARG A 476 14.74 -3.79 -28.90
CA ARG A 476 15.98 -3.29 -28.29
C ARG A 476 15.73 -2.12 -27.35
N LEU A 477 14.89 -1.16 -27.75
CA LEU A 477 14.57 0.00 -26.92
C LEU A 477 13.88 -0.41 -25.62
N LEU A 478 12.83 -1.24 -25.72
CA LEU A 478 12.11 -1.71 -24.52
C LEU A 478 13.00 -2.55 -23.60
N ALA A 479 13.80 -3.46 -24.17
CA ALA A 479 14.76 -4.25 -23.42
C ALA A 479 15.82 -3.37 -22.72
N LEU A 480 16.30 -2.31 -23.40
CA LEU A 480 17.27 -1.37 -22.83
C LEU A 480 16.67 -0.59 -21.66
N VAL A 481 15.46 -0.04 -21.82
CA VAL A 481 14.77 0.68 -20.73
C VAL A 481 14.61 -0.21 -19.52
N CYS A 482 14.13 -1.44 -19.71
CA CYS A 482 14.01 -2.41 -18.63
C CYS A 482 15.36 -2.75 -17.98
N ALA A 483 16.39 -3.03 -18.79
CA ALA A 483 17.71 -3.43 -18.29
C ALA A 483 18.41 -2.31 -17.50
N VAL A 484 18.32 -1.06 -17.98
CA VAL A 484 18.90 0.10 -17.28
C VAL A 484 18.08 0.48 -16.05
N GLY A 485 16.77 0.32 -16.11
CA GLY A 485 15.88 0.61 -15.00
C GLY A 485 16.13 -0.26 -13.76
N VAL A 486 16.56 -1.52 -13.93
CA VAL A 486 16.83 -2.44 -12.82
C VAL A 486 17.84 -1.87 -11.80
N PRO A 487 19.09 -1.53 -12.18
CA PRO A 487 20.04 -1.00 -11.21
C PRO A 487 19.62 0.36 -10.65
N LEU A 488 19.02 1.25 -11.45
CA LEU A 488 18.58 2.56 -11.00
C LEU A 488 17.51 2.46 -9.92
N GLN A 489 16.55 1.57 -10.11
CA GLN A 489 15.48 1.33 -9.17
C GLN A 489 16.00 0.70 -7.87
N LEU A 490 16.92 -0.28 -7.93
CA LEU A 490 17.52 -0.89 -6.75
C LEU A 490 18.35 0.10 -5.94
N LEU A 491 19.11 0.98 -6.61
CA LEU A 491 19.87 2.04 -5.94
C LEU A 491 18.96 3.04 -5.22
N ARG A 492 17.77 3.30 -5.77
CA ARG A 492 16.80 4.22 -5.18
C ARG A 492 16.04 3.61 -4.00
N GLU A 493 15.68 2.31 -4.09
CA GLU A 493 14.83 1.63 -3.10
C GLU A 493 15.60 1.12 -1.88
N GLY A 494 16.91 1.04 -1.95
CA GLY A 494 17.69 0.34 -0.94
C GLY A 494 17.68 -1.19 -1.10
N TRP A 495 18.66 -1.82 -0.48
CA TRP A 495 18.94 -3.25 -0.63
C TRP A 495 18.03 -4.15 0.25
N HIS A 496 17.35 -3.58 1.24
CA HIS A 496 16.54 -4.32 2.20
C HIS A 496 15.08 -4.50 1.77
N ASN A 497 14.69 -3.93 0.61
CA ASN A 497 13.33 -4.07 0.09
C ASN A 497 13.19 -5.33 -0.79
N PRO A 498 12.56 -6.44 -0.32
CA PRO A 498 12.41 -7.66 -1.12
C PRO A 498 11.46 -7.48 -2.31
N TYR A 499 10.51 -6.52 -2.25
CA TYR A 499 9.61 -6.21 -3.37
C TYR A 499 10.39 -5.57 -4.52
N ALA A 500 11.39 -4.72 -4.21
CA ALA A 500 12.29 -4.14 -5.20
C ALA A 500 13.10 -5.23 -5.92
N TRP A 501 13.59 -6.22 -5.21
CA TRP A 501 14.27 -7.37 -5.81
C TRP A 501 13.33 -8.21 -6.67
N GLY A 502 12.11 -8.48 -6.21
CA GLY A 502 11.10 -9.18 -7.01
C GLY A 502 10.80 -8.46 -8.32
N TRP A 503 10.64 -7.14 -8.26
CA TRP A 503 10.45 -6.28 -9.42
C TRP A 503 11.68 -6.29 -10.36
N ALA A 504 12.88 -6.18 -9.80
CA ALA A 504 14.12 -6.20 -10.56
C ALA A 504 14.30 -7.52 -11.35
N VAL A 505 14.00 -8.66 -10.71
CA VAL A 505 14.02 -9.98 -11.37
C VAL A 505 12.99 -10.04 -12.49
N LEU A 506 11.77 -9.57 -12.25
CA LEU A 506 10.70 -9.58 -13.24
C LEU A 506 11.03 -8.69 -14.45
N THR A 507 11.54 -7.49 -14.19
CA THR A 507 11.94 -6.51 -15.22
C THR A 507 13.14 -7.01 -16.02
N GLY A 508 14.13 -7.61 -15.36
CA GLY A 508 15.26 -8.26 -16.00
C GLY A 508 14.85 -9.44 -16.90
N ALA A 509 13.88 -10.25 -16.42
CA ALA A 509 13.30 -11.33 -17.20
C ALA A 509 12.54 -10.83 -18.44
N MET A 510 11.83 -9.71 -18.33
CA MET A 510 11.20 -9.04 -19.48
C MET A 510 12.25 -8.54 -20.47
N ALA A 511 13.30 -7.87 -20.01
CA ALA A 511 14.41 -7.42 -20.85
C ALA A 511 15.04 -8.59 -21.63
N TRP A 512 15.26 -9.72 -20.95
CA TRP A 512 15.75 -10.94 -21.59
C TRP A 512 14.77 -11.51 -22.61
N ALA A 513 13.48 -11.55 -22.32
CA ALA A 513 12.44 -12.06 -23.22
C ALA A 513 12.32 -11.23 -24.50
N LEU A 514 12.53 -9.92 -24.40
CA LEU A 514 12.47 -8.95 -25.50
C LEU A 514 13.79 -8.84 -26.28
N ALA A 515 14.91 -9.27 -25.70
CA ALA A 515 16.22 -9.14 -26.34
C ALA A 515 16.24 -9.88 -27.69
N PRO A 516 16.74 -9.26 -28.78
CA PRO A 516 16.84 -9.88 -30.08
C PRO A 516 17.70 -11.14 -30.02
N LYS A 517 17.12 -12.28 -30.28
CA LYS A 517 17.87 -13.54 -30.35
C LYS A 517 18.71 -13.50 -31.63
N ARG A 518 20.04 -13.56 -31.50
CA ARG A 518 20.91 -13.82 -32.64
C ARG A 518 20.53 -15.20 -33.19
N THR A 519 19.88 -15.24 -34.34
CA THR A 519 19.86 -16.46 -35.15
C THR A 519 21.32 -16.74 -35.54
N LEU A 520 21.96 -17.71 -34.88
CA LEU A 520 23.16 -18.30 -35.40
C LEU A 520 22.75 -18.98 -36.72
N THR A 521 22.81 -18.28 -37.80
CA THR A 521 22.79 -18.87 -39.14
C THR A 521 23.99 -19.79 -39.19
N PRO A 522 23.83 -21.12 -39.37
CA PRO A 522 24.99 -21.98 -39.61
C PRO A 522 25.66 -21.43 -40.84
N GLY A 523 26.87 -20.94 -40.67
CA GLY A 523 27.69 -20.52 -41.81
C GLY A 523 27.76 -21.67 -42.80
N ILE A 524 27.12 -21.50 -43.95
CA ILE A 524 27.35 -22.36 -45.11
C ILE A 524 28.82 -22.14 -45.45
N LEU A 525 29.68 -23.04 -44.99
CA LEU A 525 31.01 -23.21 -45.53
C LEU A 525 30.84 -23.54 -47.04
N ARG A 526 30.80 -22.52 -47.89
CA ARG A 526 31.01 -22.70 -49.31
C ARG A 526 32.42 -23.27 -49.46
N ARG A 527 32.53 -24.59 -49.61
CA ARG A 527 33.69 -25.22 -50.15
C ARG A 527 33.86 -24.64 -51.58
N SER A 528 34.83 -23.78 -51.72
CA SER A 528 35.36 -23.43 -53.04
C SER A 528 35.97 -24.71 -53.64
N THR A 529 35.30 -25.29 -54.63
CA THR A 529 35.90 -26.31 -55.48
C THR A 529 36.96 -25.63 -56.29
N PRO A 530 38.20 -26.13 -56.32
CA PRO A 530 39.21 -25.62 -57.27
C PRO A 530 38.83 -26.09 -58.69
N HIS A 531 38.85 -25.16 -59.67
CA HIS A 531 38.81 -25.51 -61.08
C HIS A 531 40.13 -26.23 -61.45
N PRO A 532 40.08 -27.35 -62.18
CA PRO A 532 41.29 -27.93 -62.78
C PRO A 532 41.73 -27.13 -64.00
N PRO A 533 43.03 -27.27 -64.42
CA PRO A 533 43.69 -26.47 -65.43
C PRO A 533 43.22 -26.69 -66.89
#